data_5479722b99d512379600b3ad644035cc
#
_entry.id   5479722b99d512379600b3ad644035cc
#
_cell.length_a   1.000
_cell.length_b   1.000
_cell.length_c   1.000
_cell.angle_alpha   90.00
_cell.angle_beta   90.00
_cell.angle_gamma   90.00
#
_symmetry.space_group_name_H-M   'P 1'
#
loop_
_entity.id
_entity.type
_entity.pdbx_description
1 polymer ?
#
loop_
_entity_poly.entity_id
_entity_poly.type
_entity_poly.pdbx_seq_one_letter_code
_entity_poly.pdbx_strand_id
1 'polypeptide(L)'
;TDFWPSQRRKLNLLLRRWLQRELVYQKKWEPFVPVKIEWDFGRNGSAPLVLEVNGGKIYLNGRIDRIDSDGNGIFVTDYKRSQTPSGSELTAGLDLQIPVYLMALAALEPQSKVLGGGYYSLKEAKRKGGFAMQTLGKTPFTTNNKPFSDAEDQWLAFADFCRTTVRGYIN
;
A
#
# COMPACT_ATOMS: atom_id res chain seq x y z
N THR A 1 -8.85 -28.32 -26.63
CA THR A 1 -7.84 -27.30 -26.47
C THR A 1 -8.40 -25.91 -26.25
N ASP A 2 -9.46 -25.81 -25.43
CA ASP A 2 -10.15 -24.55 -25.12
C ASP A 2 -9.63 -23.84 -23.87
N PHE A 3 -8.35 -24.00 -23.57
CA PHE A 3 -7.75 -23.42 -22.37
C PHE A 3 -7.77 -21.87 -22.44
N TRP A 4 -7.33 -21.29 -23.55
CA TRP A 4 -7.18 -19.85 -23.68
C TRP A 4 -8.52 -19.06 -23.71
N PRO A 5 -9.54 -19.47 -24.45
CA PRO A 5 -10.86 -18.85 -24.38
C PRO A 5 -11.49 -18.88 -23.01
N SER A 6 -11.34 -19.98 -22.25
CA SER A 6 -11.87 -20.10 -20.90
C SER A 6 -11.16 -19.17 -19.91
N GLN A 7 -9.85 -19.05 -19.99
CA GLN A 7 -9.05 -18.13 -19.16
C GLN A 7 -9.39 -16.67 -19.46
N ARG A 8 -9.51 -16.32 -20.74
CA ARG A 8 -9.91 -14.97 -21.17
C ARG A 8 -11.29 -14.59 -20.63
N ARG A 9 -12.26 -15.51 -20.65
CA ARG A 9 -13.59 -15.30 -20.07
C ARG A 9 -13.51 -15.04 -18.57
N LYS A 10 -12.72 -15.83 -17.83
CA LYS A 10 -12.52 -15.66 -16.38
C LYS A 10 -11.89 -14.30 -16.06
N LEU A 11 -10.86 -13.91 -16.80
CA LEU A 11 -10.21 -12.59 -16.63
C LEU A 11 -11.18 -11.45 -16.91
N ASN A 12 -11.97 -11.52 -17.99
CA ASN A 12 -12.95 -10.49 -18.31
C ASN A 12 -14.03 -10.34 -17.22
N LEU A 13 -14.50 -11.45 -16.65
CA LEU A 13 -15.47 -11.41 -15.54
C LEU A 13 -14.85 -10.77 -14.28
N LEU A 14 -13.61 -11.12 -13.98
CA LEU A 14 -12.87 -10.57 -12.84
C LEU A 14 -12.65 -9.06 -13.00
N LEU A 15 -12.21 -8.60 -14.18
CA LEU A 15 -12.02 -7.19 -14.50
C LEU A 15 -13.32 -6.39 -14.46
N ARG A 16 -14.42 -6.93 -15.01
CA ARG A 16 -15.73 -6.27 -14.94
C ARG A 16 -16.18 -6.11 -13.49
N ARG A 17 -16.04 -7.15 -12.68
CA ARG A 17 -16.39 -7.10 -11.26
C ARG A 17 -15.51 -6.09 -10.50
N TRP A 18 -14.22 -6.06 -10.81
CA TRP A 18 -13.31 -5.08 -10.24
C TRP A 18 -13.70 -3.65 -10.60
N LEU A 19 -13.95 -3.35 -11.89
CA LEU A 19 -14.36 -2.03 -12.35
C LEU A 19 -15.68 -1.57 -11.68
N GLN A 20 -16.68 -2.44 -11.59
CA GLN A 20 -17.93 -2.10 -10.92
C GLN A 20 -17.72 -1.73 -9.44
N ARG A 21 -16.86 -2.47 -8.75
CA ARG A 21 -16.51 -2.18 -7.35
C ARG A 21 -15.69 -0.91 -7.22
N GLU A 22 -14.75 -0.69 -8.12
CA GLU A 22 -13.92 0.51 -8.11
C GLU A 22 -14.75 1.78 -8.31
N LEU A 23 -15.71 1.78 -9.21
CA LEU A 23 -16.65 2.90 -9.40
C LEU A 23 -17.47 3.20 -8.13
N VAL A 24 -17.90 2.16 -7.41
CA VAL A 24 -18.58 2.34 -6.12
C VAL A 24 -17.64 2.93 -5.07
N TYR A 25 -16.39 2.46 -5.04
CA TYR A 25 -15.39 2.99 -4.12
C TYR A 25 -15.03 4.44 -4.42
N GLN A 26 -14.81 4.80 -5.67
CA GLN A 26 -14.50 6.18 -6.05
C GLN A 26 -15.60 7.16 -5.60
N LYS A 27 -16.88 6.83 -5.81
CA LYS A 27 -17.98 7.64 -5.31
C LYS A 27 -18.03 7.77 -3.78
N LYS A 28 -17.62 6.72 -3.08
CA LYS A 28 -17.64 6.70 -1.61
C LYS A 28 -16.45 7.44 -1.01
N TRP A 29 -15.35 7.52 -1.74
CA TRP A 29 -14.05 8.03 -1.28
C TRP A 29 -13.61 9.29 -2.03
N GLU A 30 -14.56 10.01 -2.66
CA GLU A 30 -14.26 11.37 -3.10
C GLU A 30 -13.71 12.17 -1.90
N PRO A 31 -12.60 12.89 -2.09
CA PRO A 31 -12.01 13.29 -3.37
C PRO A 31 -10.79 12.46 -3.84
N PHE A 32 -10.55 11.25 -3.30
CA PHE A 32 -9.38 10.46 -3.67
C PHE A 32 -9.44 9.99 -5.13
N VAL A 33 -8.44 10.39 -5.91
CA VAL A 33 -8.27 9.97 -7.31
C VAL A 33 -6.88 9.38 -7.55
N PRO A 34 -6.73 8.43 -8.48
CA PRO A 34 -5.42 7.92 -8.87
C PRO A 34 -4.54 9.03 -9.45
N VAL A 35 -3.36 9.21 -8.89
CA VAL A 35 -2.38 10.23 -9.35
C VAL A 35 -1.11 9.63 -9.91
N LYS A 36 -0.72 8.43 -9.45
CA LYS A 36 0.43 7.68 -9.97
C LYS A 36 0.07 6.20 -10.04
N ILE A 37 0.53 5.52 -11.08
CA ILE A 37 0.45 4.07 -11.27
C ILE A 37 1.83 3.55 -11.61
N GLU A 38 2.16 2.31 -11.20
CA GLU A 38 3.44 1.66 -11.46
C GLU A 38 4.64 2.57 -11.06
N TRP A 39 4.54 3.21 -9.88
CA TRP A 39 5.58 4.14 -9.41
C TRP A 39 6.80 3.40 -8.90
N ASP A 40 7.94 3.60 -9.58
CA ASP A 40 9.20 2.97 -9.25
C ASP A 40 10.02 3.77 -8.23
N PHE A 41 10.69 3.05 -7.33
CA PHE A 41 11.78 3.57 -6.51
C PHE A 41 12.96 2.60 -6.52
N GLY A 42 14.19 3.13 -6.60
CA GLY A 42 15.41 2.34 -6.76
C GLY A 42 15.51 1.57 -8.08
N ARG A 43 14.69 1.93 -9.07
CA ARG A 43 14.64 1.32 -10.40
C ARG A 43 14.56 2.39 -11.46
N ASN A 44 14.92 2.06 -12.69
CA ASN A 44 14.77 2.93 -13.87
C ASN A 44 15.29 4.37 -13.65
N GLY A 45 16.38 4.54 -12.89
CA GLY A 45 16.95 5.84 -12.56
C GLY A 45 16.34 6.56 -11.37
N SER A 46 15.31 6.00 -10.73
CA SER A 46 14.73 6.58 -9.50
C SER A 46 15.60 6.30 -8.28
N ALA A 47 15.57 7.19 -7.29
CA ALA A 47 16.27 7.01 -6.03
C ALA A 47 15.70 5.82 -5.23
N PRO A 48 16.55 5.00 -4.57
CA PRO A 48 16.11 3.94 -3.69
C PRO A 48 15.65 4.48 -2.33
N LEU A 49 14.85 3.72 -1.61
CA LEU A 49 14.67 3.93 -0.18
C LEU A 49 15.94 3.48 0.54
N VAL A 50 16.56 4.38 1.30
CA VAL A 50 17.76 4.09 2.06
C VAL A 50 17.40 3.93 3.54
N LEU A 51 17.72 2.79 4.11
CA LEU A 51 17.59 2.51 5.55
C LEU A 51 18.97 2.42 6.19
N GLU A 52 19.20 3.20 7.23
CA GLU A 52 20.40 3.08 8.05
C GLU A 52 20.21 1.95 9.06
N VAL A 53 21.13 1.01 9.06
CA VAL A 53 21.17 -0.15 9.96
C VAL A 53 22.59 -0.25 10.56
N ASN A 54 22.74 -0.95 11.67
CA ASN A 54 23.97 -1.10 12.45
C ASN A 54 25.26 -1.08 11.60
N GLY A 55 25.82 0.12 11.41
CA GLY A 55 27.09 0.33 10.71
C GLY A 55 27.04 0.31 9.17
N GLY A 56 25.85 0.28 8.57
CA GLY A 56 25.70 0.25 7.11
C GLY A 56 24.40 0.89 6.59
N LYS A 57 24.21 0.79 5.27
CA LYS A 57 23.01 1.25 4.59
C LYS A 57 22.41 0.13 3.75
N ILE A 58 21.09 0.00 3.79
CA ILE A 58 20.35 -0.90 2.94
C ILE A 58 19.61 -0.07 1.92
N TYR A 59 19.72 -0.48 0.67
CA TYR A 59 19.05 0.15 -0.46
C TYR A 59 17.89 -0.72 -0.90
N LEU A 60 16.67 -0.26 -0.67
CA LEU A 60 15.46 -0.96 -1.08
C LEU A 60 14.93 -0.37 -2.38
N ASN A 61 14.47 -1.25 -3.24
CA ASN A 61 13.83 -0.89 -4.49
C ASN A 61 12.46 -1.56 -4.58
N GLY A 62 11.58 -0.98 -5.35
CA GLY A 62 10.25 -1.53 -5.54
C GLY A 62 9.44 -0.77 -6.57
N ARG A 63 8.20 -1.22 -6.71
CA ARG A 63 7.20 -0.58 -7.56
C ARG A 63 5.87 -0.58 -6.83
N ILE A 64 5.27 0.59 -6.71
CA ILE A 64 3.95 0.77 -6.12
C ILE A 64 2.92 0.73 -7.23
N ASP A 65 1.94 -0.17 -7.13
CA ASP A 65 0.95 -0.37 -8.18
C ASP A 65 0.10 0.88 -8.42
N ARG A 66 -0.37 1.52 -7.32
CA ARG A 66 -1.23 2.70 -7.42
C ARG A 66 -1.09 3.62 -6.21
N ILE A 67 -1.04 4.91 -6.47
CA ILE A 67 -1.09 5.99 -5.48
C ILE A 67 -2.30 6.85 -5.79
N ASP A 68 -3.18 7.02 -4.81
CA ASP A 68 -4.32 7.93 -4.85
C ASP A 68 -4.03 9.18 -4.03
N SER A 69 -4.63 10.32 -4.38
CA SER A 69 -4.53 11.57 -3.62
C SER A 69 -5.88 12.28 -3.54
N ASP A 70 -6.08 12.99 -2.43
CA ASP A 70 -7.18 13.95 -2.23
C ASP A 70 -6.73 15.42 -2.36
N GLY A 71 -5.49 15.63 -2.83
CA GLY A 71 -4.84 16.95 -2.91
C GLY A 71 -4.11 17.35 -1.63
N ASN A 72 -4.44 16.77 -0.46
CA ASN A 72 -3.81 17.05 0.82
C ASN A 72 -2.87 15.93 1.27
N GLY A 73 -3.07 14.73 0.75
CA GLY A 73 -2.24 13.59 1.07
C GLY A 73 -2.37 12.45 0.08
N ILE A 74 -1.59 11.41 0.29
CA ILE A 74 -1.48 10.26 -0.62
C ILE A 74 -1.77 8.95 0.09
N PHE A 75 -2.34 8.02 -0.66
CA PHE A 75 -2.73 6.70 -0.19
C PHE A 75 -2.32 5.60 -1.17
N VAL A 76 -1.67 4.53 -0.67
CA VAL A 76 -1.15 3.43 -1.50
C VAL A 76 -2.15 2.30 -1.62
N THR A 77 -2.32 1.77 -2.83
CA THR A 77 -3.04 0.52 -3.07
C THR A 77 -2.15 -0.46 -3.81
N ASP A 78 -1.97 -1.65 -3.24
CA ASP A 78 -1.30 -2.79 -3.86
C ASP A 78 -2.30 -3.87 -4.24
N TYR A 79 -2.25 -4.36 -5.48
CA TYR A 79 -3.18 -5.34 -6.01
C TYR A 79 -2.67 -6.77 -5.81
N LYS A 80 -3.44 -7.57 -5.08
CA LYS A 80 -3.15 -9.00 -4.87
C LYS A 80 -4.11 -9.87 -5.67
N ARG A 81 -3.56 -10.77 -6.48
CA ARG A 81 -4.36 -11.70 -7.28
C ARG A 81 -5.05 -12.76 -6.41
N SER A 82 -4.38 -13.26 -5.39
CA SER A 82 -4.83 -14.37 -4.57
C SER A 82 -5.10 -13.95 -3.12
N GLN A 83 -4.17 -14.21 -2.23
CA GLN A 83 -4.29 -13.90 -0.82
C GLN A 83 -3.70 -12.52 -0.50
N THR A 84 -4.32 -11.85 0.44
CA THR A 84 -3.82 -10.61 1.04
C THR A 84 -3.42 -10.92 2.48
N PRO A 85 -2.37 -10.29 3.00
CA PRO A 85 -2.03 -10.40 4.41
C PRO A 85 -3.21 -10.04 5.30
N SER A 86 -3.35 -10.74 6.40
CA SER A 86 -4.30 -10.41 7.46
C SER A 86 -3.81 -9.21 8.29
N GLY A 87 -4.72 -8.59 9.04
CA GLY A 87 -4.35 -7.52 9.96
C GLY A 87 -3.35 -7.96 11.02
N SER A 88 -3.45 -9.20 11.49
CA SER A 88 -2.51 -9.78 12.45
C SER A 88 -1.11 -9.98 11.85
N GLU A 89 -1.01 -10.45 10.61
CA GLU A 89 0.28 -10.59 9.91
C GLU A 89 0.95 -9.23 9.70
N LEU A 90 0.18 -8.22 9.31
CA LEU A 90 0.70 -6.85 9.17
C LEU A 90 1.21 -6.29 10.50
N THR A 91 0.45 -6.47 11.58
CA THR A 91 0.84 -5.98 12.92
C THR A 91 2.03 -6.75 13.48
N ALA A 92 2.15 -8.04 13.15
CA ALA A 92 3.31 -8.85 13.54
C ALA A 92 4.55 -8.59 12.67
N GLY A 93 4.44 -7.73 11.64
CA GLY A 93 5.54 -7.43 10.73
C GLY A 93 5.90 -8.58 9.78
N LEU A 94 5.00 -9.54 9.58
CA LEU A 94 5.21 -10.68 8.68
C LEU A 94 5.04 -10.30 7.20
N ASP A 95 4.46 -9.15 6.92
CA ASP A 95 4.40 -8.55 5.59
C ASP A 95 4.87 -7.10 5.67
N LEU A 96 5.91 -6.78 4.94
CA LEU A 96 6.58 -5.49 4.94
C LEU A 96 6.29 -4.65 3.69
N GLN A 97 5.53 -5.15 2.74
CA GLN A 97 5.38 -4.47 1.46
C GLN A 97 4.74 -3.09 1.61
N ILE A 98 3.56 -2.99 2.25
CA ILE A 98 2.93 -1.69 2.49
C ILE A 98 3.79 -0.79 3.40
N PRO A 99 4.34 -1.25 4.55
CA PRO A 99 5.28 -0.47 5.34
C PRO A 99 6.44 0.13 4.53
N VAL A 100 7.11 -0.68 3.72
CA VAL A 100 8.22 -0.22 2.87
C VAL A 100 7.75 0.82 1.84
N TYR A 101 6.58 0.63 1.23
CA TYR A 101 6.02 1.59 0.28
C TYR A 101 5.71 2.94 0.93
N LEU A 102 5.10 2.94 2.13
CA LEU A 102 4.82 4.16 2.87
C LEU A 102 6.09 4.90 3.27
N MET A 103 7.13 4.16 3.70
CA MET A 103 8.44 4.74 4.01
C MET A 103 9.13 5.31 2.77
N ALA A 104 9.06 4.61 1.63
CA ALA A 104 9.63 5.10 0.38
C ALA A 104 8.97 6.41 -0.06
N LEU A 105 7.65 6.50 0.02
CA LEU A 105 6.92 7.72 -0.30
C LEU A 105 7.25 8.86 0.65
N ALA A 106 7.29 8.61 1.97
CA ALA A 106 7.64 9.62 2.95
C ALA A 106 9.07 10.18 2.75
N ALA A 107 9.99 9.33 2.30
CA ALA A 107 11.38 9.73 2.06
C ALA A 107 11.59 10.42 0.70
N LEU A 108 10.90 9.97 -0.35
CA LEU A 108 11.15 10.37 -1.74
C LEU A 108 10.15 11.40 -2.27
N GLU A 109 8.99 11.56 -1.60
CA GLU A 109 7.94 12.54 -1.91
C GLU A 109 7.62 13.39 -0.66
N PRO A 110 8.60 14.08 -0.06
CA PRO A 110 8.46 14.72 1.26
C PRO A 110 7.40 15.82 1.29
N GLN A 111 7.01 16.37 0.13
CA GLN A 111 5.92 17.35 0.00
C GLN A 111 4.53 16.70 0.13
N SER A 112 4.43 15.39 0.05
CA SER A 112 3.15 14.67 0.11
C SER A 112 2.95 14.04 1.49
N LYS A 113 1.86 14.40 2.17
CA LYS A 113 1.48 13.74 3.43
C LYS A 113 1.04 12.32 3.14
N VAL A 114 1.74 11.32 3.71
CA VAL A 114 1.36 9.91 3.58
C VAL A 114 0.23 9.59 4.54
N LEU A 115 -0.94 9.25 4.01
CA LEU A 115 -2.16 8.98 4.77
C LEU A 115 -2.37 7.50 5.08
N GLY A 116 -1.69 6.62 4.35
CA GLY A 116 -1.77 5.19 4.56
C GLY A 116 -1.65 4.39 3.27
N GLY A 117 -1.91 3.10 3.39
CA GLY A 117 -1.88 2.17 2.27
C GLY A 117 -2.41 0.79 2.64
N GLY A 118 -2.72 -0.02 1.65
CA GLY A 118 -3.20 -1.37 1.89
C GLY A 118 -3.43 -2.16 0.61
N TYR A 119 -4.03 -3.32 0.79
CA TYR A 119 -4.19 -4.32 -0.25
C TYR A 119 -5.58 -4.28 -0.89
N TYR A 120 -5.62 -4.55 -2.19
CA TYR A 120 -6.84 -4.84 -2.93
C TYR A 120 -6.81 -6.28 -3.42
N SER A 121 -7.75 -7.11 -2.96
CA SER A 121 -7.92 -8.47 -3.48
C SER A 121 -8.69 -8.46 -4.79
N LEU A 122 -8.04 -8.80 -5.90
CA LEU A 122 -8.69 -8.95 -7.20
C LEU A 122 -9.69 -10.10 -7.18
N LYS A 123 -9.37 -11.22 -6.53
CA LYS A 123 -10.25 -12.39 -6.41
C LYS A 123 -11.57 -12.04 -5.71
N GLU A 124 -11.50 -11.27 -4.63
CA GLU A 124 -12.69 -10.92 -3.85
C GLU A 124 -13.31 -9.58 -4.30
N ALA A 125 -12.62 -8.85 -5.17
CA ALA A 125 -12.97 -7.51 -5.64
C ALA A 125 -13.27 -6.56 -4.48
N LYS A 126 -12.36 -6.52 -3.48
CA LYS A 126 -12.50 -5.64 -2.32
C LYS A 126 -11.16 -5.26 -1.70
N ARG A 127 -11.16 -4.12 -1.02
CA ARG A 127 -10.03 -3.66 -0.23
C ARG A 127 -9.94 -4.49 1.04
N LYS A 128 -8.71 -4.82 1.42
CA LYS A 128 -8.35 -5.66 2.57
C LYS A 128 -7.50 -4.88 3.56
N GLY A 129 -6.82 -5.57 4.45
CA GLY A 129 -5.95 -5.01 5.48
C GLY A 129 -4.95 -3.98 4.96
N GLY A 130 -4.61 -3.04 5.81
CA GLY A 130 -3.69 -1.96 5.53
C GLY A 130 -3.47 -1.08 6.75
N PHE A 131 -2.73 0.00 6.56
CA PHE A 131 -2.45 1.00 7.57
C PHE A 131 -3.06 2.33 7.13
N ALA A 132 -3.67 3.07 8.04
CA ALA A 132 -4.26 4.36 7.74
C ALA A 132 -4.14 5.32 8.93
N MET A 133 -3.92 6.59 8.64
CA MET A 133 -3.94 7.63 9.65
C MET A 133 -5.36 7.88 10.17
N GLN A 134 -5.46 8.25 11.44
CA GLN A 134 -6.74 8.47 12.11
C GLN A 134 -7.54 9.64 11.52
N THR A 135 -6.87 10.68 10.99
CA THR A 135 -7.49 11.84 10.30
C THR A 135 -8.34 11.45 9.10
N LEU A 136 -8.07 10.30 8.47
CA LEU A 136 -8.92 9.82 7.39
C LEU A 136 -10.35 9.50 7.87
N GLY A 137 -10.58 9.36 9.19
CA GLY A 137 -11.88 9.08 9.79
C GLY A 137 -12.45 7.75 9.35
N LYS A 138 -12.83 7.63 8.07
CA LYS A 138 -13.22 6.39 7.43
C LYS A 138 -12.14 5.96 6.46
N THR A 139 -11.56 4.80 6.65
CA THR A 139 -10.56 4.26 5.73
C THR A 139 -11.20 3.48 4.59
N PRO A 140 -10.60 3.49 3.38
CA PRO A 140 -11.09 2.67 2.27
C PRO A 140 -10.90 1.16 2.50
N PHE A 141 -10.20 0.78 3.57
CA PHE A 141 -9.94 -0.62 3.90
C PHE A 141 -10.86 -1.09 5.02
N THR A 142 -11.28 -2.35 4.94
CA THR A 142 -11.79 -3.07 6.11
C THR A 142 -10.59 -3.37 7.01
N THR A 143 -10.21 -2.43 7.83
CA THR A 143 -9.11 -2.63 8.77
C THR A 143 -9.67 -3.08 10.10
N ASN A 144 -9.24 -4.24 10.58
CA ASN A 144 -9.24 -4.54 12.00
C ASN A 144 -8.03 -3.86 12.69
N ASN A 145 -7.21 -3.14 11.92
CA ASN A 145 -6.03 -2.47 12.41
C ASN A 145 -6.43 -1.13 13.00
N LYS A 146 -5.89 -0.82 14.17
CA LYS A 146 -6.07 0.50 14.78
C LYS A 146 -5.51 1.54 13.81
N PRO A 147 -6.27 2.61 13.51
CA PRO A 147 -5.74 3.70 12.71
C PRO A 147 -4.53 4.32 13.42
N PHE A 148 -3.56 4.82 12.66
CA PHE A 148 -2.50 5.64 13.22
C PHE A 148 -3.10 6.96 13.67
N SER A 149 -2.68 7.47 14.84
CA SER A 149 -2.97 8.85 15.21
C SER A 149 -2.19 9.80 14.29
N ASP A 150 -2.72 11.02 14.13
CA ASP A 150 -2.07 12.09 13.35
C ASP A 150 -0.91 12.74 14.06
N ALA A 151 -0.68 12.39 15.30
CA ALA A 151 0.45 12.85 16.06
C ALA A 151 1.73 12.43 15.34
N GLU A 152 2.60 13.39 15.10
CA GLU A 152 3.90 13.18 14.44
C GLU A 152 4.69 12.03 15.08
N ASP A 153 4.57 11.91 16.40
CA ASP A 153 5.13 10.82 17.21
C ASP A 153 4.60 9.43 16.82
N GLN A 154 3.36 9.29 16.36
CA GLN A 154 2.83 7.97 15.93
C GLN A 154 3.27 7.59 14.51
N TRP A 155 3.47 8.57 13.63
CA TRP A 155 4.13 8.30 12.36
C TRP A 155 5.59 7.89 12.58
N LEU A 156 6.29 8.58 13.47
CA LEU A 156 7.66 8.23 13.86
C LEU A 156 7.73 6.85 14.49
N ALA A 157 6.79 6.51 15.39
CA ALA A 157 6.69 5.18 15.99
C ALA A 157 6.41 4.08 14.95
N PHE A 158 5.56 4.35 13.96
CA PHE A 158 5.31 3.42 12.84
C PHE A 158 6.54 3.27 11.95
N ALA A 159 7.20 4.36 11.59
CA ALA A 159 8.43 4.33 10.81
C ALA A 159 9.53 3.58 11.55
N ASP A 160 9.62 3.72 12.88
CA ASP A 160 10.56 2.98 13.72
C ASP A 160 10.19 1.49 13.81
N PHE A 161 8.92 1.17 13.98
CA PHE A 161 8.43 -0.22 13.87
C PHE A 161 8.83 -0.85 12.54
N CYS A 162 8.62 -0.17 11.42
CA CYS A 162 9.01 -0.66 10.11
C CYS A 162 10.52 -0.87 10.00
N ARG A 163 11.33 0.11 10.45
CA ARG A 163 12.78 0.00 10.46
C ARG A 163 13.26 -1.16 11.33
N THR A 164 12.71 -1.29 12.52
CA THR A 164 13.08 -2.35 13.48
C THR A 164 12.71 -3.72 12.93
N THR A 165 11.55 -3.85 12.31
CA THR A 165 11.11 -5.10 11.70
C THR A 165 11.99 -5.48 10.52
N VAL A 166 12.31 -4.54 9.62
CA VAL A 166 13.26 -4.80 8.51
C VAL A 166 14.63 -5.19 9.05
N ARG A 167 15.13 -4.50 10.07
CA ARG A 167 16.41 -4.85 10.73
C ARG A 167 16.41 -6.27 11.30
N GLY A 168 15.31 -6.70 11.92
CA GLY A 168 15.17 -8.05 12.47
C GLY A 168 15.24 -9.17 11.44
N TYR A 169 14.96 -8.90 10.16
CA TYR A 169 15.09 -9.88 9.08
C TYR A 169 16.52 -9.95 8.49
N ILE A 170 17.39 -9.02 8.84
CA ILE A 170 18.73 -8.88 8.22
C ILE A 170 19.84 -9.33 9.17
N ASN A 171 19.56 -9.39 10.46
CA ASN A 171 20.43 -9.93 11.49
C ASN A 171 20.14 -11.43 11.73
#